data_7419d910b0945142a51b9028a2c1cf83
#
_entry.id   7419d910b0945142a51b9028a2c1cf83
#
_cell.length_a   1.000
_cell.length_b   1.000
_cell.length_c   1.000
_cell.angle_alpha   90.00
_cell.angle_beta   90.00
_cell.angle_gamma   90.00
#
_symmetry.space_group_name_H-M   'P 1'
#
loop_
_entity.id
_entity.type
_entity.pdbx_description
1 polymer ?
#
loop_
_entity_poly.entity_id
_entity_poly.type
_entity_poly.pdbx_seq_one_letter_code
_entity_poly.pdbx_strand_id
1 'polypeptide(L)'
;EESDFDGEKVRTEDGKEVTLQQIAGKATCGVCSELQVVKEYSSPISPPPFMAGAAEVEIDKETGQIDVIDYVGVIDCGTPINPNLARVQAEGGIGQGIGMVLYEDVQYTDKGKIRNNSFMQYKIPNRMDIPKVRIEFESSYEKTGPFGAKSIGELVIDTPCPAIANAVYNATGVRVRELPITPEKVAMGILEQEAGEKK
;
A
#
# COMPACT_ATOMS: atom_id res chain seq x y z
N GLU A 1 13.42 18.01 32.58
CA GLU A 1 14.81 17.51 32.65
C GLU A 1 14.90 16.34 31.68
N GLU A 2 15.75 16.46 30.64
CA GLU A 2 15.95 15.41 29.68
C GLU A 2 16.76 14.28 30.30
N SER A 3 16.16 13.09 30.41
CA SER A 3 16.86 11.88 30.79
C SER A 3 17.29 11.15 29.51
N ASP A 4 18.53 10.70 29.46
CA ASP A 4 19.04 9.91 28.35
C ASP A 4 18.62 8.44 28.52
N PHE A 5 17.93 7.89 27.54
CA PHE A 5 17.42 6.52 27.54
C PHE A 5 18.01 5.73 26.38
N ASP A 6 18.77 4.70 26.66
CA ASP A 6 19.45 3.85 25.68
C ASP A 6 18.65 2.59 25.24
N GLY A 7 17.39 2.46 25.69
CA GLY A 7 16.52 1.30 25.45
C GLY A 7 16.48 0.30 26.61
N GLU A 8 17.45 0.31 27.51
CA GLU A 8 17.53 -0.56 28.68
C GLU A 8 17.66 0.19 30.01
N LYS A 9 18.32 1.36 29.97
CA LYS A 9 18.65 2.16 31.15
C LYS A 9 18.30 3.63 30.91
N VAL A 10 17.87 4.25 31.99
CA VAL A 10 17.70 5.70 32.07
C VAL A 10 18.88 6.29 32.82
N ARG A 11 19.55 7.29 32.23
CA ARG A 11 20.61 8.08 32.87
C ARG A 11 20.07 9.43 33.27
N THR A 12 20.27 9.80 34.51
CA THR A 12 19.93 11.15 35.00
C THR A 12 21.15 12.09 34.89
N GLU A 13 20.91 13.39 34.86
CA GLU A 13 21.98 14.42 34.82
C GLU A 13 23.00 14.27 35.95
N ASP A 14 22.59 13.71 37.09
CA ASP A 14 23.45 13.39 38.25
C ASP A 14 24.34 12.17 38.03
N GLY A 15 24.31 11.56 36.84
CA GLY A 15 25.11 10.38 36.51
C GLY A 15 24.57 9.05 37.09
N LYS A 16 23.37 9.03 37.65
CA LYS A 16 22.75 7.80 38.14
C LYS A 16 22.14 7.03 36.98
N GLU A 17 22.39 5.71 36.96
CA GLU A 17 21.78 4.80 36.02
C GLU A 17 20.70 3.94 36.73
N VAL A 18 19.54 3.80 36.11
CA VAL A 18 18.46 2.95 36.60
C VAL A 18 17.94 2.11 35.43
N THR A 19 17.89 0.80 35.60
CA THR A 19 17.36 -0.10 34.56
C THR A 19 15.84 -0.11 34.56
N LEU A 20 15.21 -0.40 33.42
CA LEU A 20 13.76 -0.59 33.33
C LEU A 20 13.26 -1.68 34.31
N GLN A 21 14.07 -2.73 34.49
CA GLN A 21 13.74 -3.80 35.45
C GLN A 21 13.69 -3.31 36.90
N GLN A 22 14.62 -2.42 37.29
CA GLN A 22 14.62 -1.80 38.62
C GLN A 22 13.44 -0.85 38.81
N ILE A 23 13.07 -0.09 37.76
CA ILE A 23 11.90 0.79 37.76
C ILE A 23 10.61 -0.05 37.90
N ALA A 24 10.47 -1.10 37.08
CA ALA A 24 9.33 -2.00 37.13
C ALA A 24 9.21 -2.70 38.50
N GLY A 25 10.32 -3.18 39.06
CA GLY A 25 10.34 -3.78 40.38
C GLY A 25 9.87 -2.85 41.49
N LYS A 26 10.32 -1.58 41.47
CA LYS A 26 9.86 -0.57 42.43
C LYS A 26 8.38 -0.22 42.30
N ALA A 27 7.86 -0.16 41.06
CA ALA A 27 6.46 0.10 40.79
C ALA A 27 5.58 -1.05 41.31
N THR A 28 5.99 -2.30 41.05
CA THR A 28 5.24 -3.51 41.46
C THR A 28 5.25 -3.71 42.98
N CYS A 29 6.30 -3.26 43.68
CA CYS A 29 6.43 -3.39 45.13
C CYS A 29 5.77 -2.24 45.94
N GLY A 30 4.93 -1.42 45.34
CA GLY A 30 4.10 -0.43 46.06
C GLY A 30 4.77 0.90 46.38
N VAL A 31 5.94 1.17 45.85
CA VAL A 31 6.63 2.47 46.03
C VAL A 31 6.16 3.51 45.01
N CYS A 32 5.73 3.08 43.82
CA CYS A 32 5.04 3.85 42.79
C CYS A 32 3.96 2.93 42.20
N SER A 33 2.71 3.28 42.36
CA SER A 33 1.62 2.38 41.99
C SER A 33 1.29 2.34 40.50
N GLU A 34 1.83 3.21 39.66
CA GLU A 34 1.49 3.24 38.25
C GLU A 34 2.69 3.63 37.35
N LEU A 35 3.01 2.75 36.41
CA LEU A 35 3.93 3.02 35.30
C LEU A 35 3.14 3.25 33.99
N GLN A 36 2.04 3.96 34.09
CA GLN A 36 1.22 4.29 32.93
C GLN A 36 1.39 5.77 32.59
N VAL A 37 1.80 6.04 31.37
CA VAL A 37 1.81 7.40 30.81
C VAL A 37 0.84 7.43 29.63
N VAL A 38 -0.14 8.30 29.69
CA VAL A 38 -1.02 8.62 28.56
C VAL A 38 -0.59 9.97 28.02
N LYS A 39 -0.20 10.00 26.76
CA LYS A 39 0.19 11.23 26.09
C LYS A 39 -0.44 11.29 24.71
N GLU A 40 -1.05 12.41 24.37
CA GLU A 40 -1.63 12.67 23.07
C GLU A 40 -0.76 13.66 22.31
N TYR A 41 -0.62 13.42 21.02
CA TYR A 41 0.01 14.33 20.09
C TYR A 41 -0.86 14.48 18.86
N SER A 42 -1.19 15.72 18.52
CA SER A 42 -1.87 16.04 17.26
C SER A 42 -0.91 16.85 16.39
N SER A 43 -0.61 16.33 15.19
CA SER A 43 0.23 17.06 14.26
C SER A 43 -0.48 18.35 13.79
N PRO A 44 0.21 19.48 13.73
CA PRO A 44 -0.36 20.74 13.25
C PRO A 44 -0.72 20.73 11.76
N ILE A 45 -0.14 19.81 11.01
CA ILE A 45 -0.39 19.59 9.59
C ILE A 45 -0.55 18.09 9.31
N SER A 46 -1.17 17.76 8.18
CA SER A 46 -1.23 16.39 7.65
C SER A 46 -0.34 16.28 6.42
N PRO A 47 0.95 15.99 6.57
CA PRO A 47 1.88 15.94 5.46
C PRO A 47 1.54 14.75 4.55
N PRO A 48 1.35 14.98 3.23
CA PRO A 48 1.00 13.90 2.32
C PRO A 48 2.18 12.95 2.11
N PRO A 49 1.95 11.64 2.09
CA PRO A 49 2.89 10.67 1.55
C PRO A 49 2.85 10.73 0.01
N PHE A 50 3.90 10.22 -0.65
CA PHE A 50 3.98 10.15 -2.11
C PHE A 50 4.38 8.75 -2.55
N MET A 51 3.88 8.33 -3.71
CA MET A 51 4.30 7.09 -4.33
C MET A 51 4.33 7.24 -5.86
N ALA A 52 5.38 6.69 -6.46
CA ALA A 52 5.45 6.43 -7.89
C ALA A 52 5.36 4.93 -8.13
N GLY A 53 4.56 4.50 -9.11
CA GLY A 53 4.38 3.10 -9.46
C GLY A 53 4.61 2.88 -10.96
N ALA A 54 5.27 1.76 -11.30
CA ALA A 54 5.43 1.30 -12.68
C ALA A 54 5.08 -0.18 -12.78
N ALA A 55 4.36 -0.55 -13.84
CA ALA A 55 3.95 -1.91 -14.12
C ALA A 55 4.48 -2.38 -15.47
N GLU A 56 4.91 -3.64 -15.53
CA GLU A 56 5.18 -4.37 -16.76
C GLU A 56 4.07 -5.41 -16.96
N VAL A 57 3.48 -5.43 -18.15
CA VAL A 57 2.39 -6.34 -18.50
C VAL A 57 2.71 -7.13 -19.75
N GLU A 58 2.23 -8.38 -19.80
CA GLU A 58 2.13 -9.19 -21.00
C GLU A 58 0.66 -9.31 -21.38
N ILE A 59 0.35 -9.12 -22.67
CA ILE A 59 -1.03 -9.13 -23.17
C ILE A 59 -1.13 -10.07 -24.34
N ASP A 60 -2.02 -11.05 -24.21
CA ASP A 60 -2.48 -11.86 -25.33
C ASP A 60 -3.49 -11.04 -26.16
N LYS A 61 -3.08 -10.61 -27.35
CA LYS A 61 -3.90 -9.75 -28.21
C LYS A 61 -5.14 -10.45 -28.80
N GLU A 62 -5.14 -11.77 -28.86
CA GLU A 62 -6.29 -12.53 -29.38
C GLU A 62 -7.40 -12.62 -28.33
N THR A 63 -7.04 -12.84 -27.09
CA THR A 63 -7.99 -13.03 -25.98
C THR A 63 -8.20 -11.77 -25.13
N GLY A 64 -7.26 -10.82 -25.18
CA GLY A 64 -7.23 -9.64 -24.33
C GLY A 64 -6.75 -9.92 -22.89
N GLN A 65 -6.27 -11.14 -22.61
CA GLN A 65 -5.75 -11.52 -21.29
C GLN A 65 -4.55 -10.66 -20.93
N ILE A 66 -4.53 -10.18 -19.69
CA ILE A 66 -3.49 -9.32 -19.14
C ILE A 66 -2.81 -10.04 -17.99
N ASP A 67 -1.51 -10.22 -18.07
CA ASP A 67 -0.68 -10.72 -16.99
C ASP A 67 0.26 -9.61 -16.53
N VAL A 68 0.21 -9.24 -15.26
CA VAL A 68 1.17 -8.29 -14.66
C VAL A 68 2.41 -9.06 -14.28
N ILE A 69 3.52 -8.79 -14.97
CA ILE A 69 4.77 -9.55 -14.83
C ILE A 69 5.64 -8.99 -13.71
N ASP A 70 5.72 -7.67 -13.62
CA ASP A 70 6.55 -6.97 -12.63
C ASP A 70 5.86 -5.67 -12.19
N TYR A 71 6.08 -5.30 -10.94
CA TYR A 71 5.62 -4.04 -10.40
C TYR A 71 6.69 -3.41 -9.50
N VAL A 72 6.95 -2.13 -9.73
CA VAL A 72 7.89 -1.35 -8.92
C VAL A 72 7.16 -0.20 -8.26
N GLY A 73 7.32 -0.07 -6.95
CA GLY A 73 6.83 1.07 -6.18
C GLY A 73 7.95 1.79 -5.45
N VAL A 74 8.03 3.12 -5.60
CA VAL A 74 8.92 3.98 -4.82
C VAL A 74 8.05 4.85 -3.93
N ILE A 75 8.29 4.77 -2.62
CA ILE A 75 7.41 5.34 -1.60
C ILE A 75 8.16 6.33 -0.73
N ASP A 76 7.62 7.53 -0.60
CA ASP A 76 7.98 8.50 0.41
C ASP A 76 6.92 8.49 1.53
N CYS A 77 7.18 7.72 2.57
CA CYS A 77 6.41 7.71 3.81
C CYS A 77 7.15 8.39 4.97
N GLY A 78 8.07 9.31 4.67
CA GLY A 78 8.99 9.84 5.66
C GLY A 78 9.97 8.77 6.13
N THR A 79 10.25 8.75 7.42
CA THR A 79 11.05 7.68 8.02
C THR A 79 10.18 6.43 8.22
N PRO A 80 10.42 5.31 7.53
CA PRO A 80 9.71 4.07 7.82
C PRO A 80 10.11 3.54 9.19
N ILE A 81 9.20 3.59 10.16
CA ILE A 81 9.46 3.18 11.55
C ILE A 81 9.87 1.72 11.64
N ASN A 82 9.23 0.86 10.86
CA ASN A 82 9.61 -0.53 10.69
C ASN A 82 9.60 -0.86 9.18
N PRO A 83 10.77 -0.87 8.52
CA PRO A 83 10.86 -1.08 7.08
C PRO A 83 10.25 -2.40 6.60
N ASN A 84 10.32 -3.47 7.40
CA ASN A 84 9.72 -4.76 7.02
C ASN A 84 8.21 -4.70 7.04
N LEU A 85 7.60 -4.12 8.07
CA LEU A 85 6.13 -3.96 8.14
C LEU A 85 5.64 -2.95 7.11
N ALA A 86 6.40 -1.88 6.84
CA ALA A 86 6.09 -0.93 5.78
C ALA A 86 6.09 -1.61 4.40
N ARG A 87 7.05 -2.50 4.13
CA ARG A 87 7.09 -3.31 2.90
C ARG A 87 5.88 -4.22 2.78
N VAL A 88 5.52 -4.95 3.83
CA VAL A 88 4.34 -5.82 3.86
C VAL A 88 3.06 -5.03 3.58
N GLN A 89 2.92 -3.84 4.17
CA GLN A 89 1.80 -2.94 3.89
C GLN A 89 1.76 -2.53 2.41
N ALA A 90 2.92 -2.16 1.84
CA ALA A 90 3.02 -1.75 0.45
C ALA A 90 2.69 -2.90 -0.51
N GLU A 91 3.25 -4.08 -0.30
CA GLU A 91 2.98 -5.27 -1.12
C GLU A 91 1.49 -5.66 -1.06
N GLY A 92 0.89 -5.60 0.14
CA GLY A 92 -0.53 -5.87 0.33
C GLY A 92 -1.44 -4.88 -0.39
N GLY A 93 -1.15 -3.58 -0.29
CA GLY A 93 -1.93 -2.54 -0.98
C GLY A 93 -1.80 -2.59 -2.50
N ILE A 94 -0.59 -2.86 -3.02
CA ILE A 94 -0.37 -3.06 -4.46
C ILE A 94 -1.16 -4.28 -4.95
N GLY A 95 -1.13 -5.41 -4.20
CA GLY A 95 -1.91 -6.59 -4.54
C GLY A 95 -3.42 -6.32 -4.58
N GLN A 96 -3.92 -5.55 -3.63
CA GLN A 96 -5.31 -5.08 -3.62
C GLN A 96 -5.61 -4.18 -4.83
N GLY A 97 -4.71 -3.24 -5.17
CA GLY A 97 -4.85 -2.38 -6.35
C GLY A 97 -4.87 -3.17 -7.66
N ILE A 98 -4.04 -4.20 -7.81
CA ILE A 98 -4.08 -5.13 -8.95
C ILE A 98 -5.44 -5.83 -9.01
N GLY A 99 -5.98 -6.27 -7.87
CA GLY A 99 -7.31 -6.84 -7.76
C GLY A 99 -8.40 -5.92 -8.30
N MET A 100 -8.41 -4.66 -7.85
CA MET A 100 -9.37 -3.65 -8.32
C MET A 100 -9.27 -3.35 -9.81
N VAL A 101 -8.06 -3.41 -10.36
CA VAL A 101 -7.84 -3.10 -11.79
C VAL A 101 -8.29 -4.22 -12.70
N LEU A 102 -8.04 -5.48 -12.35
CA LEU A 102 -8.16 -6.60 -13.28
C LEU A 102 -9.29 -7.58 -12.95
N TYR A 103 -9.72 -7.70 -11.68
CA TYR A 103 -10.55 -8.83 -11.24
C TYR A 103 -11.82 -8.43 -10.53
N GLU A 104 -11.75 -7.42 -9.64
CA GLU A 104 -12.81 -7.13 -8.68
C GLU A 104 -13.91 -6.27 -9.30
N ASP A 105 -15.12 -6.79 -9.31
CA ASP A 105 -16.32 -6.11 -9.83
C ASP A 105 -17.55 -6.52 -9.03
N VAL A 106 -18.13 -5.61 -8.28
CA VAL A 106 -19.37 -5.87 -7.54
C VAL A 106 -20.56 -5.63 -8.46
N GLN A 107 -21.20 -6.72 -8.88
CA GLN A 107 -22.33 -6.68 -9.79
C GLN A 107 -23.67 -6.64 -9.05
N TYR A 108 -24.54 -5.71 -9.47
CA TYR A 108 -25.87 -5.57 -8.92
C TYR A 108 -26.96 -6.00 -9.90
N THR A 109 -28.06 -6.50 -9.35
CA THR A 109 -29.32 -6.66 -10.09
C THR A 109 -30.03 -5.31 -10.21
N ASP A 110 -31.02 -5.23 -11.09
CA ASP A 110 -31.90 -4.05 -11.23
C ASP A 110 -32.64 -3.67 -9.93
N LYS A 111 -32.71 -4.61 -8.99
CA LYS A 111 -33.33 -4.43 -7.66
C LYS A 111 -32.29 -4.12 -6.56
N GLY A 112 -31.03 -3.83 -6.91
CA GLY A 112 -29.96 -3.49 -5.99
C GLY A 112 -29.40 -4.66 -5.17
N LYS A 113 -29.69 -5.91 -5.52
CA LYS A 113 -29.08 -7.08 -4.88
C LYS A 113 -27.75 -7.41 -5.54
N ILE A 114 -26.72 -7.74 -4.74
CA ILE A 114 -25.43 -8.19 -5.24
C ILE A 114 -25.61 -9.56 -5.92
N ARG A 115 -25.13 -9.71 -7.15
CA ARG A 115 -25.16 -10.97 -7.91
C ARG A 115 -24.06 -11.92 -7.48
N ASN A 116 -22.86 -11.39 -7.30
CA ASN A 116 -21.64 -12.14 -6.98
C ASN A 116 -21.27 -12.03 -5.49
N ASN A 117 -22.17 -12.45 -4.62
CA ASN A 117 -22.07 -12.30 -3.16
C ASN A 117 -21.28 -13.42 -2.45
N SER A 118 -20.48 -14.16 -3.17
CA SER A 118 -19.63 -15.23 -2.60
C SER A 118 -18.27 -15.26 -3.29
N PHE A 119 -17.23 -15.80 -2.62
CA PHE A 119 -15.89 -15.94 -3.20
C PHE A 119 -15.82 -16.93 -4.40
N MET A 120 -16.87 -17.67 -4.67
CA MET A 120 -16.98 -18.45 -5.91
C MET A 120 -17.23 -17.56 -7.13
N GLN A 121 -17.89 -16.43 -6.93
CA GLN A 121 -18.33 -15.51 -8.00
C GLN A 121 -17.56 -14.20 -7.99
N TYR A 122 -17.32 -13.62 -6.81
CA TYR A 122 -16.48 -12.43 -6.65
C TYR A 122 -15.02 -12.84 -6.68
N LYS A 123 -14.29 -12.37 -7.70
CA LYS A 123 -12.91 -12.76 -7.92
C LYS A 123 -11.98 -11.74 -7.27
N ILE A 124 -11.10 -12.25 -6.40
CA ILE A 124 -9.95 -11.53 -5.88
C ILE A 124 -8.68 -12.20 -6.41
N PRO A 125 -7.59 -11.47 -6.59
CA PRO A 125 -6.35 -12.07 -7.06
C PRO A 125 -5.80 -13.07 -6.03
N ASN A 126 -5.27 -14.15 -6.52
CA ASN A 126 -4.58 -15.15 -5.72
C ASN A 126 -3.04 -14.98 -5.87
N ARG A 127 -2.27 -15.84 -5.22
CA ARG A 127 -0.80 -15.76 -5.24
C ARG A 127 -0.18 -15.86 -6.65
N MET A 128 -0.86 -16.49 -7.58
CA MET A 128 -0.37 -16.65 -8.97
C MET A 128 -0.66 -15.41 -9.82
N ASP A 129 -1.65 -14.61 -9.44
CA ASP A 129 -2.05 -13.40 -10.16
C ASP A 129 -1.22 -12.17 -9.76
N ILE A 130 -0.51 -12.26 -8.62
CA ILE A 130 0.31 -11.15 -8.11
C ILE A 130 1.76 -11.32 -8.61
N PRO A 131 2.31 -10.31 -9.31
CA PRO A 131 3.67 -10.36 -9.82
C PRO A 131 4.71 -10.30 -8.70
N LYS A 132 5.98 -10.31 -9.08
CA LYS A 132 7.05 -9.87 -8.18
C LYS A 132 6.90 -8.37 -7.95
N VAL A 133 6.64 -7.98 -6.71
CA VAL A 133 6.57 -6.58 -6.29
C VAL A 133 7.91 -6.14 -5.72
N ARG A 134 8.44 -5.04 -6.25
CA ARG A 134 9.68 -4.42 -5.76
C ARG A 134 9.35 -3.07 -5.13
N ILE A 135 9.71 -2.91 -3.86
CA ILE A 135 9.44 -1.70 -3.09
C ILE A 135 10.75 -1.06 -2.66
N GLU A 136 10.87 0.23 -2.95
CA GLU A 136 11.94 1.09 -2.47
C GLU A 136 11.34 2.23 -1.65
N PHE A 137 12.01 2.58 -0.56
CA PHE A 137 11.61 3.71 0.28
C PHE A 137 12.55 4.88 0.03
N GLU A 138 11.98 6.03 -0.34
CA GLU A 138 12.71 7.29 -0.32
C GLU A 138 12.83 7.78 1.12
N SER A 139 14.05 8.09 1.55
CA SER A 139 14.30 8.55 2.91
C SER A 139 14.10 10.05 2.99
N SER A 140 12.91 10.46 3.41
CA SER A 140 12.63 11.83 3.83
C SER A 140 12.36 11.88 5.34
N TYR A 141 12.51 13.05 5.95
CA TYR A 141 12.23 13.25 7.37
C TYR A 141 11.13 14.29 7.53
N GLU A 142 9.97 13.86 8.03
CA GLU A 142 8.85 14.78 8.29
C GLU A 142 8.94 15.34 9.72
N LYS A 143 9.20 16.65 9.83
CA LYS A 143 9.41 17.31 11.12
C LYS A 143 8.20 17.27 12.05
N THR A 144 6.99 17.19 11.50
CA THR A 144 5.74 17.17 12.25
C THR A 144 5.21 15.76 12.48
N GLY A 145 5.87 14.74 11.94
CA GLY A 145 5.52 13.34 12.14
C GLY A 145 6.29 12.69 13.27
N PRO A 146 5.74 11.68 13.93
CA PRO A 146 6.44 10.92 14.95
C PRO A 146 7.68 10.25 14.35
N PHE A 147 8.85 10.53 14.90
CA PHE A 147 10.14 10.02 14.41
C PHE A 147 10.40 10.30 12.92
N GLY A 148 9.80 11.34 12.36
CA GLY A 148 9.94 11.70 10.95
C GLY A 148 9.06 10.90 9.99
N ALA A 149 8.09 10.14 10.48
CA ALA A 149 7.21 9.31 9.66
C ALA A 149 6.04 10.10 9.06
N LYS A 150 5.58 9.65 7.89
CA LYS A 150 4.30 10.00 7.27
C LYS A 150 3.42 8.76 7.16
N SER A 151 2.21 8.92 6.64
CA SER A 151 1.32 7.80 6.36
C SER A 151 1.87 6.87 5.27
N ILE A 152 1.52 5.58 5.32
CA ILE A 152 1.80 4.60 4.26
C ILE A 152 0.56 3.75 3.94
N GLY A 153 -0.53 3.87 4.72
CA GLY A 153 -1.63 2.93 4.69
C GLY A 153 -2.34 2.82 3.35
N GLU A 154 -2.77 3.93 2.78
CA GLU A 154 -3.68 3.94 1.62
C GLU A 154 -3.01 4.30 0.29
N LEU A 155 -1.95 5.11 0.29
CA LEU A 155 -1.32 5.54 -0.97
C LEU A 155 -0.84 4.38 -1.87
N VAL A 156 -0.58 3.23 -1.28
CA VAL A 156 -0.04 2.06 -1.97
C VAL A 156 -1.06 1.37 -2.87
N ILE A 157 -2.35 1.63 -2.67
CA ILE A 157 -3.42 1.12 -3.53
C ILE A 157 -3.70 2.02 -4.75
N ASP A 158 -3.30 3.29 -4.70
CA ASP A 158 -3.67 4.28 -5.72
C ASP A 158 -2.87 4.10 -7.03
N THR A 159 -1.60 3.73 -6.92
CA THR A 159 -0.70 3.68 -8.08
C THR A 159 -0.88 2.48 -9.03
N PRO A 160 -1.33 1.28 -8.61
CA PRO A 160 -1.54 0.16 -9.52
C PRO A 160 -2.54 0.45 -10.65
N CYS A 161 -3.64 1.14 -10.35
CA CYS A 161 -4.66 1.47 -11.34
C CYS A 161 -4.09 2.25 -12.53
N PRO A 162 -3.49 3.43 -12.37
CA PRO A 162 -2.95 4.19 -13.49
C PRO A 162 -1.72 3.52 -14.11
N ALA A 163 -0.87 2.83 -13.33
CA ALA A 163 0.31 2.17 -13.87
C ALA A 163 -0.07 1.04 -14.84
N ILE A 164 -0.98 0.15 -14.44
CA ILE A 164 -1.44 -0.95 -15.29
C ILE A 164 -2.25 -0.44 -16.49
N ALA A 165 -3.15 0.53 -16.29
CA ALA A 165 -3.91 1.13 -17.39
C ALA A 165 -3.01 1.78 -18.45
N ASN A 166 -1.91 2.42 -18.04
CA ASN A 166 -0.92 2.97 -18.94
C ASN A 166 -0.08 1.88 -19.63
N ALA A 167 0.28 0.82 -18.92
CA ALA A 167 0.98 -0.32 -19.50
C ALA A 167 0.14 -1.02 -20.59
N VAL A 168 -1.15 -1.24 -20.32
CA VAL A 168 -2.10 -1.79 -21.30
C VAL A 168 -2.20 -0.88 -22.53
N TYR A 169 -2.33 0.43 -22.34
CA TYR A 169 -2.36 1.37 -23.43
C TYR A 169 -1.06 1.35 -24.26
N ASN A 170 0.10 1.31 -23.62
CA ASN A 170 1.38 1.25 -24.30
C ASN A 170 1.54 -0.03 -25.13
N ALA A 171 1.00 -1.16 -24.67
CA ALA A 171 1.11 -2.45 -25.34
C ALA A 171 0.10 -2.60 -26.50
N THR A 172 -1.09 -1.99 -26.40
CA THR A 172 -2.21 -2.26 -27.32
C THR A 172 -2.76 -1.02 -28.02
N GLY A 173 -2.47 0.18 -27.53
CA GLY A 173 -3.13 1.42 -27.97
C GLY A 173 -4.55 1.61 -27.38
N VAL A 174 -5.10 0.60 -26.70
CA VAL A 174 -6.46 0.65 -26.12
C VAL A 174 -6.48 1.42 -24.82
N ARG A 175 -7.25 2.50 -24.75
CA ARG A 175 -7.45 3.31 -23.54
C ARG A 175 -8.72 2.91 -22.83
N VAL A 176 -8.62 2.03 -21.83
CA VAL A 176 -9.74 1.67 -20.96
C VAL A 176 -9.92 2.75 -19.88
N ARG A 177 -11.17 3.17 -19.65
CA ARG A 177 -11.53 4.24 -18.69
C ARG A 177 -12.47 3.77 -17.59
N GLU A 178 -12.86 2.50 -17.61
CA GLU A 178 -13.75 1.88 -16.64
C GLU A 178 -13.10 0.61 -16.09
N LEU A 179 -13.01 0.52 -14.76
CA LEU A 179 -12.51 -0.67 -14.08
C LEU A 179 -13.63 -1.70 -13.88
N PRO A 180 -13.28 -2.97 -13.76
CA PRO A 180 -11.98 -3.57 -14.05
C PRO A 180 -11.64 -3.55 -15.54
N ILE A 181 -10.34 -3.59 -15.86
CA ILE A 181 -9.83 -3.75 -17.24
C ILE A 181 -9.96 -5.23 -17.59
N THR A 182 -11.12 -5.62 -18.09
CA THR A 182 -11.38 -7.03 -18.44
C THR A 182 -10.71 -7.39 -19.77
N PRO A 183 -10.37 -8.68 -19.97
CA PRO A 183 -9.88 -9.20 -21.27
C PRO A 183 -10.80 -8.82 -22.42
N GLU A 184 -12.12 -8.91 -22.23
CA GLU A 184 -13.12 -8.51 -23.23
C GLU A 184 -12.96 -7.04 -23.67
N LYS A 185 -12.82 -6.10 -22.71
CA LYS A 185 -12.63 -4.67 -23.03
C LYS A 185 -11.38 -4.44 -23.87
N VAL A 186 -10.29 -5.17 -23.59
CA VAL A 186 -9.03 -5.04 -24.33
C VAL A 186 -9.15 -5.66 -25.71
N ALA A 187 -9.63 -6.90 -25.82
CA ALA A 187 -9.81 -7.58 -27.13
C ALA A 187 -10.73 -6.78 -28.06
N MET A 188 -11.89 -6.34 -27.55
CA MET A 188 -12.82 -5.52 -28.35
C MET A 188 -12.21 -4.19 -28.78
N GLY A 189 -11.46 -3.54 -27.88
CA GLY A 189 -10.76 -2.29 -28.21
C GLY A 189 -9.72 -2.48 -29.33
N ILE A 190 -8.97 -3.58 -29.33
CA ILE A 190 -8.01 -3.93 -30.40
C ILE A 190 -8.76 -4.14 -31.72
N LEU A 191 -9.83 -4.92 -31.74
CA LEU A 191 -10.64 -5.18 -32.93
C LEU A 191 -11.24 -3.89 -33.53
N GLU A 192 -11.70 -2.97 -32.69
CA GLU A 192 -12.24 -1.67 -33.12
C GLU A 192 -11.17 -0.80 -33.79
N GLN A 193 -9.93 -0.80 -33.27
CA GLN A 193 -8.81 -0.08 -33.88
C GLN A 193 -8.46 -0.66 -35.25
N GLU A 194 -8.34 -1.98 -35.36
CA GLU A 194 -8.06 -2.65 -36.64
C GLU A 194 -9.16 -2.42 -37.69
N ALA A 195 -10.42 -2.36 -37.26
CA ALA A 195 -11.52 -2.03 -38.15
C ALA A 195 -11.56 -0.56 -38.58
N GLY A 196 -11.06 0.35 -37.73
CA GLY A 196 -10.92 1.78 -38.02
C GLY A 196 -9.79 2.07 -39.01
N GLU A 197 -8.69 1.33 -38.95
CA GLU A 197 -7.55 1.47 -39.87
C GLU A 197 -7.82 0.93 -41.29
N LYS A 198 -8.85 0.08 -41.45
CA LYS A 198 -9.27 -0.47 -42.75
C LYS A 198 -10.26 0.41 -43.52
N LYS A 199 -10.60 1.58 -42.98
CA LYS A 199 -11.46 2.59 -43.62
C LYS A 199 -10.63 3.79 -44.07
#